data_eebb2dfbd9b67c08020fd71c8cb1cd8a
#
_entry.id   eebb2dfbd9b67c08020fd71c8cb1cd8a
#
_cell.length_a   1.000
_cell.length_b   1.000
_cell.length_c   1.000
_cell.angle_alpha   90.00
_cell.angle_beta   90.00
_cell.angle_gamma   90.00
#
_symmetry.space_group_name_H-M   'P 1'
#
loop_
_entity.id
_entity.type
_entity.pdbx_description
1 polymer ?
#
loop_
_entity_poly.entity_id
_entity_poly.type
_entity_poly.pdbx_seq_one_letter_code
_entity_poly.pdbx_strand_id
1 'polypeptide(L)'
;VENKTYQVTEDETKKKFYVLNMFPYPSGAGLHVGHPLGYIASDIYARYKRLQGFNVLNPMGYDAYGLPAEQYAIQTGQHPAITTVNNINRYREQLDKIGFSFDWNREIRTCEPEYYHWTQWAFLKMFNSYYCNDKKQARPIQELIEAFSQTGTEGMNVACGEETMVNWCPQLGTVLANDEVIDGVSERGGFPVIQKKMRQWCLRVSAYAQRLLDGLDTIDWTESLKETQKNWIGRSEGAEIQFKVKDSDLEFTIFTTRADTMFGVTFMVLAPESELVPQLTTDIQKDEVNAYLERTKKRTERERITDRSVTGVFSGSYALNPFTGEAVPIWISDYVLAGYGTGAIMAVPAHDSRDYAFAKHFGLEIRPLVEDCDVSEESF
;
A
#
# COMPACT_ATOMS: atom_id res chain seq x y z
N VAL A 1 8.57 -17.57 -37.81
CA VAL A 1 9.64 -18.23 -37.07
C VAL A 1 10.86 -18.44 -37.95
N GLU A 2 10.70 -19.11 -39.13
CA GLU A 2 11.84 -19.43 -40.03
C GLU A 2 12.62 -18.19 -40.50
N ASN A 3 11.93 -17.10 -40.82
CA ASN A 3 12.56 -15.87 -41.34
C ASN A 3 13.02 -14.90 -40.24
N LYS A 4 12.88 -15.24 -38.97
CA LYS A 4 13.27 -14.37 -37.82
C LYS A 4 12.77 -12.92 -37.94
N THR A 5 11.58 -12.73 -38.53
CA THR A 5 11.02 -11.41 -38.92
C THR A 5 10.93 -10.42 -37.75
N TYR A 6 10.73 -10.91 -36.54
CA TYR A 6 10.55 -10.07 -35.35
C TYR A 6 11.80 -9.98 -34.49
N GLN A 7 12.87 -10.66 -34.87
CA GLN A 7 14.16 -10.58 -34.16
C GLN A 7 14.78 -9.20 -34.36
N VAL A 8 15.12 -8.55 -33.28
CA VAL A 8 15.87 -7.31 -33.28
C VAL A 8 17.36 -7.60 -33.51
N THR A 9 17.97 -6.82 -34.37
CA THR A 9 19.43 -6.73 -34.53
C THR A 9 19.89 -5.36 -34.11
N GLU A 10 21.08 -5.24 -33.55
CA GLU A 10 21.66 -3.94 -33.21
C GLU A 10 22.02 -3.20 -34.51
N ASP A 11 21.24 -2.16 -34.83
CA ASP A 11 21.39 -1.35 -36.03
C ASP A 11 21.23 0.13 -35.64
N GLU A 12 22.37 0.82 -35.61
CA GLU A 12 22.41 2.25 -35.23
C GLU A 12 21.88 3.17 -36.32
N THR A 13 21.72 2.67 -37.54
CA THR A 13 21.20 3.46 -38.68
C THR A 13 19.69 3.65 -38.66
N LYS A 14 18.98 2.79 -37.90
CA LYS A 14 17.53 2.82 -37.77
C LYS A 14 17.08 3.51 -36.48
N LYS A 15 15.98 4.25 -36.57
CA LYS A 15 15.31 4.75 -35.35
C LYS A 15 14.86 3.59 -34.50
N LYS A 16 15.19 3.64 -33.22
CA LYS A 16 14.83 2.61 -32.23
C LYS A 16 13.41 2.85 -31.72
N PHE A 17 12.69 1.76 -31.50
CA PHE A 17 11.40 1.79 -30.82
C PHE A 17 11.29 0.60 -29.89
N TYR A 18 10.94 0.85 -28.63
CA TYR A 18 10.77 -0.17 -27.60
C TYR A 18 9.29 -0.28 -27.21
N VAL A 19 8.74 -1.49 -27.30
CA VAL A 19 7.38 -1.80 -26.85
C VAL A 19 7.46 -2.56 -25.55
N LEU A 20 7.02 -1.91 -24.47
CA LEU A 20 7.02 -2.51 -23.14
C LEU A 20 5.66 -3.16 -22.86
N ASN A 21 5.68 -4.47 -22.63
CA ASN A 21 4.54 -5.24 -22.16
C ASN A 21 4.74 -5.68 -20.71
N MET A 22 3.65 -5.78 -19.96
CA MET A 22 3.69 -6.43 -18.65
C MET A 22 3.77 -7.95 -18.84
N PHE A 23 4.79 -8.59 -18.31
CA PHE A 23 4.98 -10.02 -18.41
C PHE A 23 3.87 -10.79 -17.69
N PRO A 24 3.37 -11.89 -18.28
CA PRO A 24 2.40 -12.72 -17.60
C PRO A 24 3.06 -13.48 -16.45
N TYR A 25 2.27 -13.73 -15.40
CA TYR A 25 2.64 -14.65 -14.35
C TYR A 25 2.14 -16.06 -14.69
N PRO A 26 3.01 -17.09 -14.84
CA PRO A 26 2.60 -18.41 -15.29
C PRO A 26 1.97 -19.26 -14.16
N SER A 27 0.93 -18.74 -13.52
CA SER A 27 0.25 -19.33 -12.36
C SER A 27 -0.71 -20.47 -12.69
N GLY A 28 -1.10 -20.62 -13.96
CA GLY A 28 -2.08 -21.60 -14.39
C GLY A 28 -1.65 -22.40 -15.61
N ALA A 29 -2.46 -23.38 -16.00
CA ALA A 29 -2.21 -24.28 -17.11
C ALA A 29 -2.32 -23.61 -18.51
N GLY A 30 -2.49 -22.29 -18.59
CA GLY A 30 -2.58 -21.51 -19.81
C GLY A 30 -3.02 -20.08 -19.60
N LEU A 31 -2.98 -19.30 -20.68
CA LEU A 31 -3.42 -17.91 -20.70
C LEU A 31 -4.94 -17.82 -20.45
N HIS A 32 -5.35 -16.81 -19.71
CA HIS A 32 -6.75 -16.37 -19.68
C HIS A 32 -6.95 -15.19 -20.65
N VAL A 33 -8.20 -14.87 -20.99
CA VAL A 33 -8.54 -13.84 -21.99
C VAL A 33 -8.01 -12.44 -21.67
N GLY A 34 -7.76 -12.14 -20.41
CA GLY A 34 -7.16 -10.86 -20.00
C GLY A 34 -5.72 -10.66 -20.45
N HIS A 35 -4.93 -11.73 -20.63
CA HIS A 35 -3.55 -11.61 -21.08
C HIS A 35 -3.46 -11.05 -22.52
N PRO A 36 -4.13 -11.65 -23.55
CA PRO A 36 -4.10 -11.11 -24.90
C PRO A 36 -4.64 -9.69 -25.01
N LEU A 37 -5.60 -9.32 -24.17
CA LEU A 37 -6.20 -7.99 -24.19
C LEU A 37 -5.16 -6.88 -24.07
N GLY A 38 -4.20 -7.04 -23.14
CA GLY A 38 -3.11 -6.08 -22.96
C GLY A 38 -2.10 -6.11 -24.12
N TYR A 39 -1.90 -7.28 -24.76
CA TYR A 39 -0.84 -7.46 -25.77
C TYR A 39 -1.27 -7.08 -27.19
N ILE A 40 -2.58 -7.15 -27.50
CA ILE A 40 -3.08 -6.88 -28.87
C ILE A 40 -2.74 -5.44 -29.30
N ALA A 41 -3.04 -4.46 -28.49
CA ALA A 41 -2.79 -3.04 -28.82
C ALA A 41 -1.30 -2.77 -29.02
N SER A 42 -0.46 -3.26 -28.12
CA SER A 42 0.99 -3.10 -28.22
C SER A 42 1.59 -3.83 -29.41
N ASP A 43 1.09 -5.01 -29.75
CA ASP A 43 1.54 -5.75 -30.93
C ASP A 43 1.16 -5.08 -32.25
N ILE A 44 -0.05 -4.54 -32.36
CA ILE A 44 -0.47 -3.75 -33.51
C ILE A 44 0.46 -2.55 -33.69
N TYR A 45 0.76 -1.85 -32.60
CA TYR A 45 1.63 -0.69 -32.65
C TYR A 45 3.09 -1.05 -32.98
N ALA A 46 3.58 -2.18 -32.45
CA ALA A 46 4.89 -2.72 -32.80
C ALA A 46 5.01 -3.00 -34.33
N ARG A 47 4.00 -3.64 -34.90
CA ARG A 47 3.93 -3.91 -36.35
C ARG A 47 3.88 -2.64 -37.17
N TYR A 48 3.06 -1.68 -36.77
CA TYR A 48 2.97 -0.37 -37.42
C TYR A 48 4.32 0.34 -37.44
N LYS A 49 5.05 0.36 -36.34
CA LYS A 49 6.39 0.97 -36.26
C LYS A 49 7.41 0.23 -37.14
N ARG A 50 7.35 -1.10 -37.23
CA ARG A 50 8.21 -1.85 -38.15
C ARG A 50 7.94 -1.47 -39.62
N LEU A 51 6.68 -1.34 -40.01
CA LEU A 51 6.31 -0.89 -41.35
C LEU A 51 6.79 0.52 -41.67
N GLN A 52 6.97 1.36 -40.65
CA GLN A 52 7.58 2.67 -40.77
C GLN A 52 9.11 2.65 -40.82
N GLY A 53 9.76 1.48 -40.81
CA GLY A 53 11.20 1.33 -40.87
C GLY A 53 11.94 1.45 -39.54
N PHE A 54 11.24 1.49 -38.40
CA PHE A 54 11.88 1.48 -37.08
C PHE A 54 12.50 0.13 -36.77
N ASN A 55 13.58 0.13 -36.00
CA ASN A 55 14.12 -1.05 -35.33
C ASN A 55 13.34 -1.26 -34.04
N VAL A 56 12.40 -2.22 -34.03
CA VAL A 56 11.43 -2.39 -32.95
C VAL A 56 11.80 -3.56 -32.06
N LEU A 57 12.12 -3.27 -30.79
CA LEU A 57 12.23 -4.26 -29.74
C LEU A 57 10.85 -4.48 -29.10
N ASN A 58 10.28 -5.66 -29.27
CA ASN A 58 9.04 -6.11 -28.66
C ASN A 58 9.32 -7.41 -27.89
N PRO A 59 9.92 -7.34 -26.70
CA PRO A 59 10.29 -8.51 -25.91
C PRO A 59 9.07 -9.08 -25.17
N MET A 60 9.20 -10.33 -24.77
CA MET A 60 8.28 -10.99 -23.85
C MET A 60 9.08 -11.78 -22.81
N GLY A 61 8.47 -12.04 -21.69
CA GLY A 61 9.05 -12.80 -20.60
C GLY A 61 7.99 -13.33 -19.66
N TYR A 62 8.44 -13.82 -18.51
CA TYR A 62 7.57 -14.39 -17.50
C TYR A 62 8.00 -13.91 -16.12
N ASP A 63 7.07 -13.36 -15.37
CA ASP A 63 7.23 -13.10 -13.94
C ASP A 63 6.96 -14.42 -13.21
N ALA A 64 8.02 -15.07 -12.76
CA ALA A 64 7.97 -16.48 -12.44
C ALA A 64 8.33 -16.81 -10.99
N TYR A 65 8.26 -15.82 -10.09
CA TYR A 65 8.35 -16.02 -8.65
C TYR A 65 6.98 -15.83 -8.00
N GLY A 66 6.81 -16.41 -6.81
CA GLY A 66 5.78 -16.01 -5.90
C GLY A 66 4.88 -17.12 -5.40
N LEU A 67 3.99 -16.74 -4.52
CA LEU A 67 3.09 -17.57 -3.74
C LEU A 67 2.27 -18.58 -4.57
N PRO A 68 1.75 -18.27 -5.77
CA PRO A 68 0.97 -19.24 -6.54
C PRO A 68 1.72 -20.53 -6.88
N ALA A 69 2.98 -20.41 -7.30
CA ALA A 69 3.79 -21.58 -7.61
C ALA A 69 4.19 -22.36 -6.35
N GLU A 70 4.47 -21.67 -5.26
CA GLU A 70 4.82 -22.26 -3.97
C GLU A 70 3.63 -23.01 -3.36
N GLN A 71 2.44 -22.44 -3.37
CA GLN A 71 1.22 -23.08 -2.87
C GLN A 71 0.86 -24.31 -3.69
N TYR A 72 0.98 -24.26 -5.01
CA TYR A 72 0.78 -25.42 -5.85
C TYR A 72 1.80 -26.54 -5.54
N ALA A 73 3.05 -26.17 -5.26
CA ALA A 73 4.07 -27.14 -4.86
C ALA A 73 3.71 -27.83 -3.53
N ILE A 74 3.24 -27.07 -2.54
CA ILE A 74 2.80 -27.61 -1.25
C ILE A 74 1.62 -28.60 -1.43
N GLN A 75 0.64 -28.21 -2.24
CA GLN A 75 -0.55 -29.03 -2.49
C GLN A 75 -0.27 -30.33 -3.24
N THR A 76 0.66 -30.30 -4.20
CA THR A 76 0.92 -31.40 -5.13
C THR A 76 2.17 -32.20 -4.80
N GLY A 77 3.05 -31.71 -3.91
CA GLY A 77 4.37 -32.26 -3.66
C GLY A 77 5.33 -32.09 -4.83
N GLN A 78 5.01 -31.29 -5.84
CA GLN A 78 5.83 -31.06 -7.03
C GLN A 78 6.69 -29.80 -6.85
N HIS A 79 7.97 -29.88 -7.17
CA HIS A 79 8.87 -28.73 -7.06
C HIS A 79 8.41 -27.55 -7.94
N PRO A 80 8.39 -26.29 -7.44
CA PRO A 80 7.87 -25.13 -8.19
C PRO A 80 8.49 -24.94 -9.57
N ALA A 81 9.80 -25.20 -9.71
CA ALA A 81 10.50 -25.05 -10.98
C ALA A 81 9.92 -25.91 -12.09
N ILE A 82 9.46 -27.14 -11.78
CA ILE A 82 8.88 -28.05 -12.78
C ILE A 82 7.58 -27.48 -13.31
N THR A 83 6.69 -27.10 -12.42
CA THR A 83 5.39 -26.51 -12.77
C THR A 83 5.56 -25.21 -13.54
N THR A 84 6.46 -24.34 -13.08
CA THR A 84 6.72 -23.04 -13.71
C THR A 84 7.23 -23.22 -15.14
N VAL A 85 8.17 -24.12 -15.39
CA VAL A 85 8.68 -24.40 -16.76
C VAL A 85 7.57 -24.95 -17.67
N ASN A 86 6.76 -25.88 -17.16
CA ASN A 86 5.63 -26.44 -17.92
C ASN A 86 4.61 -25.34 -18.30
N ASN A 87 4.28 -24.48 -17.36
CA ASN A 87 3.35 -23.38 -17.60
C ASN A 87 3.93 -22.36 -18.58
N ILE A 88 5.20 -21.99 -18.46
CA ILE A 88 5.90 -21.10 -19.41
C ILE A 88 5.83 -21.67 -20.82
N ASN A 89 6.15 -22.95 -21.01
CA ASN A 89 6.10 -23.58 -22.31
C ASN A 89 4.68 -23.54 -22.92
N ARG A 90 3.66 -23.74 -22.07
CA ARG A 90 2.27 -23.66 -22.50
C ARG A 90 1.85 -22.24 -22.88
N TYR A 91 2.22 -21.24 -22.08
CA TYR A 91 1.97 -19.84 -22.38
C TYR A 91 2.64 -19.43 -23.68
N ARG A 92 3.90 -19.83 -23.89
CA ARG A 92 4.65 -19.60 -25.10
C ARG A 92 3.95 -20.15 -26.33
N GLU A 93 3.53 -21.42 -26.28
CA GLU A 93 2.79 -22.07 -27.36
C GLU A 93 1.50 -21.31 -27.71
N GLN A 94 0.77 -20.83 -26.71
CA GLN A 94 -0.47 -20.09 -26.91
C GLN A 94 -0.23 -18.71 -27.52
N LEU A 95 0.79 -17.96 -27.04
CA LEU A 95 1.17 -16.66 -27.60
C LEU A 95 1.63 -16.78 -29.07
N ASP A 96 2.36 -17.85 -29.39
CA ASP A 96 2.79 -18.15 -30.76
C ASP A 96 1.57 -18.48 -31.67
N LYS A 97 0.59 -19.22 -31.16
CA LYS A 97 -0.64 -19.55 -31.93
C LYS A 97 -1.50 -18.31 -32.20
N ILE A 98 -1.54 -17.34 -31.27
CA ILE A 98 -2.20 -16.05 -31.50
C ILE A 98 -1.44 -15.23 -32.54
N GLY A 99 -0.13 -15.46 -32.68
CA GLY A 99 0.70 -14.86 -33.72
C GLY A 99 1.27 -13.50 -33.34
N PHE A 100 1.51 -13.21 -32.06
CA PHE A 100 2.17 -11.98 -31.64
C PHE A 100 3.58 -11.82 -32.21
N SER A 101 3.99 -10.59 -32.41
CA SER A 101 5.29 -10.22 -33.01
C SER A 101 6.40 -10.07 -31.97
N PHE A 102 6.45 -10.96 -30.98
CA PHE A 102 7.48 -10.93 -29.95
C PHE A 102 8.85 -11.39 -30.44
N ASP A 103 9.91 -10.75 -29.92
CA ASP A 103 11.28 -11.21 -30.12
C ASP A 103 11.65 -12.22 -29.02
N TRP A 104 11.45 -13.49 -29.31
CA TRP A 104 11.75 -14.57 -28.39
C TRP A 104 13.23 -14.79 -28.08
N ASN A 105 14.15 -14.16 -28.81
CA ASN A 105 15.58 -14.17 -28.44
C ASN A 105 15.85 -13.23 -27.27
N ARG A 106 14.91 -12.37 -26.95
CA ARG A 106 14.94 -11.49 -25.79
C ARG A 106 13.97 -11.91 -24.69
N GLU A 107 13.62 -13.22 -24.67
CA GLU A 107 12.80 -13.79 -23.59
C GLU A 107 13.52 -13.69 -22.26
N ILE A 108 12.77 -13.31 -21.22
CA ILE A 108 13.26 -13.18 -19.85
C ILE A 108 12.39 -14.06 -18.94
N ARG A 109 13.04 -14.75 -17.99
CA ARG A 109 12.38 -15.49 -16.91
C ARG A 109 12.94 -15.02 -15.60
N THR A 110 12.13 -14.39 -14.78
CA THR A 110 12.62 -13.74 -13.54
C THR A 110 13.15 -14.74 -12.51
N CYS A 111 12.77 -16.01 -12.62
CA CYS A 111 13.25 -17.09 -11.75
C CYS A 111 14.62 -17.68 -12.16
N GLU A 112 15.20 -17.26 -13.27
CA GLU A 112 16.52 -17.74 -13.70
C GLU A 112 17.65 -16.96 -13.02
N PRO A 113 18.76 -17.62 -12.64
CA PRO A 113 19.91 -16.98 -11.98
C PRO A 113 20.47 -15.78 -12.74
N GLU A 114 20.50 -15.85 -14.08
CA GLU A 114 20.97 -14.80 -14.97
C GLU A 114 20.13 -13.51 -14.84
N TYR A 115 18.87 -13.65 -14.39
CA TYR A 115 18.00 -12.51 -14.12
C TYR A 115 18.06 -12.10 -12.66
N TYR A 116 17.75 -12.99 -11.72
CA TYR A 116 17.53 -12.59 -10.33
C TYR A 116 18.81 -12.14 -9.60
N HIS A 117 20.02 -12.45 -10.09
CA HIS A 117 21.24 -11.89 -9.51
C HIS A 117 21.25 -10.35 -9.56
N TRP A 118 20.56 -9.74 -10.54
CA TRP A 118 20.41 -8.29 -10.60
C TRP A 118 19.48 -7.76 -9.51
N THR A 119 18.44 -8.52 -9.17
CA THR A 119 17.56 -8.20 -8.02
C THR A 119 18.36 -8.29 -6.72
N GLN A 120 19.17 -9.31 -6.57
CA GLN A 120 20.08 -9.46 -5.41
C GLN A 120 21.12 -8.33 -5.35
N TRP A 121 21.68 -7.96 -6.49
CA TRP A 121 22.61 -6.82 -6.58
C TRP A 121 21.93 -5.51 -6.16
N ALA A 122 20.73 -5.25 -6.64
CA ALA A 122 19.94 -4.06 -6.27
C ALA A 122 19.65 -4.04 -4.76
N PHE A 123 19.24 -5.19 -4.18
CA PHE A 123 19.07 -5.33 -2.74
C PHE A 123 20.35 -5.02 -1.96
N LEU A 124 21.49 -5.55 -2.38
CA LEU A 124 22.77 -5.27 -1.72
C LEU A 124 23.17 -3.80 -1.81
N LYS A 125 22.85 -3.12 -2.92
CA LYS A 125 23.05 -1.65 -3.03
C LYS A 125 22.18 -0.89 -2.04
N MET A 126 20.91 -1.25 -1.90
CA MET A 126 20.00 -0.64 -0.92
C MET A 126 20.43 -0.97 0.51
N PHE A 127 20.79 -2.21 0.79
CA PHE A 127 21.27 -2.67 2.09
C PHE A 127 22.50 -1.90 2.58
N ASN A 128 23.44 -1.60 1.66
CA ASN A 128 24.65 -0.85 1.95
C ASN A 128 24.48 0.67 1.81
N SER A 129 23.23 1.17 1.89
CA SER A 129 22.92 2.58 1.76
C SER A 129 22.01 3.06 2.89
N TYR A 130 22.06 4.35 3.16
CA TYR A 130 21.08 5.05 4.01
C TYR A 130 20.48 6.24 3.25
N TYR A 131 19.31 6.67 3.63
CA TYR A 131 18.72 7.89 3.08
C TYR A 131 19.18 9.12 3.88
N CYS A 132 19.90 10.01 3.22
CA CYS A 132 20.36 11.28 3.81
C CYS A 132 19.28 12.35 3.62
N ASN A 133 18.66 12.78 4.72
CA ASN A 133 17.58 13.77 4.70
C ASN A 133 18.05 15.15 4.16
N ASP A 134 19.25 15.57 4.50
CA ASP A 134 19.82 16.86 4.06
C ASP A 134 20.05 16.91 2.55
N LYS A 135 20.56 15.78 2.01
CA LYS A 135 20.87 15.66 0.56
C LYS A 135 19.70 15.10 -0.24
N LYS A 136 18.63 14.65 0.40
CA LYS A 136 17.45 14.01 -0.19
C LYS A 136 17.80 12.88 -1.17
N GLN A 137 18.77 12.03 -0.81
CA GLN A 137 19.24 10.93 -1.65
C GLN A 137 19.87 9.80 -0.82
N ALA A 138 19.96 8.61 -1.43
CA ALA A 138 20.71 7.50 -0.86
C ALA A 138 22.22 7.80 -0.86
N ARG A 139 22.89 7.43 0.24
CA ARG A 139 24.34 7.54 0.44
C ARG A 139 24.89 6.23 0.98
N PRO A 140 26.21 5.94 0.80
CA PRO A 140 26.82 4.77 1.36
C PRO A 140 26.67 4.70 2.88
N ILE A 141 26.28 3.54 3.40
CA ILE A 141 26.09 3.32 4.85
C ILE A 141 27.37 3.61 5.67
N GLN A 142 28.53 3.45 5.06
CA GLN A 142 29.80 3.71 5.71
C GLN A 142 29.94 5.16 6.17
N GLU A 143 29.44 6.12 5.42
CA GLU A 143 29.44 7.54 5.83
C GLU A 143 28.63 7.77 7.12
N LEU A 144 27.51 7.05 7.26
CA LEU A 144 26.69 7.12 8.47
C LEU A 144 27.42 6.48 9.65
N ILE A 145 28.03 5.32 9.48
CA ILE A 145 28.82 4.62 10.51
C ILE A 145 29.96 5.50 11.00
N GLU A 146 30.69 6.15 10.11
CA GLU A 146 31.79 7.05 10.44
C GLU A 146 31.28 8.27 11.23
N ALA A 147 30.16 8.88 10.81
CA ALA A 147 29.56 9.99 11.53
C ALA A 147 29.18 9.61 12.98
N PHE A 148 28.52 8.46 13.17
CA PHE A 148 28.16 7.98 14.50
C PHE A 148 29.35 7.53 15.35
N SER A 149 30.42 7.02 14.73
CA SER A 149 31.64 6.68 15.45
C SER A 149 32.31 7.90 16.08
N GLN A 150 32.08 9.09 15.51
CA GLN A 150 32.62 10.37 16.01
C GLN A 150 31.70 11.02 17.05
N THR A 151 30.39 10.81 17.00
CA THR A 151 29.40 11.51 17.82
C THR A 151 28.73 10.66 18.90
N GLY A 152 29.02 9.34 18.94
CA GLY A 152 28.38 8.39 19.87
C GLY A 152 27.14 7.72 19.29
N THR A 153 26.72 6.61 19.92
CA THR A 153 25.78 5.63 19.38
C THR A 153 24.29 5.88 19.71
N GLU A 154 23.94 6.97 20.36
CA GLU A 154 22.54 7.23 20.77
C GLU A 154 21.55 7.38 19.60
N GLY A 155 22.03 7.41 18.35
CA GLY A 155 21.22 7.50 17.15
C GLY A 155 21.17 6.23 16.27
N MET A 156 21.78 5.12 16.69
CA MET A 156 21.92 3.92 15.84
C MET A 156 20.66 3.05 15.67
N ASN A 157 19.52 3.46 16.18
CA ASN A 157 18.23 2.78 15.90
C ASN A 157 17.68 3.04 14.48
N VAL A 158 18.51 3.50 13.56
CA VAL A 158 18.11 3.93 12.20
C VAL A 158 18.12 2.81 11.18
N ALA A 159 18.49 1.62 11.51
CA ALA A 159 18.59 0.61 10.49
C ALA A 159 17.90 -0.69 10.86
N CYS A 160 17.09 -1.15 9.98
CA CYS A 160 16.83 -2.55 9.70
C CYS A 160 15.90 -3.27 10.67
N GLY A 161 14.68 -3.37 10.26
CA GLY A 161 13.74 -4.32 10.79
C GLY A 161 12.84 -3.75 11.86
N GLU A 162 12.05 -2.78 11.49
CA GLU A 162 10.86 -2.46 12.28
C GLU A 162 9.98 -3.70 12.36
N GLU A 163 9.50 -3.97 13.57
CA GLU A 163 8.39 -4.91 13.72
C GLU A 163 7.14 -4.25 13.18
N THR A 164 6.68 -4.72 12.06
CA THR A 164 5.45 -4.20 11.43
C THR A 164 4.30 -5.20 11.59
N MET A 165 3.08 -4.68 11.61
CA MET A 165 1.88 -5.50 11.55
C MET A 165 1.72 -6.08 10.16
N VAL A 166 1.54 -7.40 10.07
CA VAL A 166 1.39 -8.14 8.82
C VAL A 166 0.19 -9.07 8.86
N ASN A 167 -0.39 -9.32 7.69
CA ASN A 167 -1.42 -10.31 7.51
C ASN A 167 -0.78 -11.72 7.48
N TRP A 168 -0.74 -12.41 8.60
CA TRP A 168 -0.17 -13.74 8.69
C TRP A 168 -1.23 -14.82 8.50
N CYS A 169 -1.01 -15.73 7.57
CA CYS A 169 -1.85 -16.91 7.39
C CYS A 169 -1.11 -18.15 7.89
N PRO A 170 -1.48 -18.72 9.07
CA PRO A 170 -0.79 -19.90 9.62
C PRO A 170 -0.85 -21.12 8.71
N GLN A 171 -1.97 -21.35 8.02
CA GLN A 171 -2.17 -22.50 7.15
C GLN A 171 -1.34 -22.42 5.86
N LEU A 172 -1.15 -21.21 5.32
CA LEU A 172 -0.28 -20.99 4.17
C LEU A 172 1.19 -20.82 4.59
N GLY A 173 1.46 -20.57 5.88
CA GLY A 173 2.81 -20.36 6.41
C GLY A 173 3.49 -19.10 5.88
N THR A 174 2.74 -18.07 5.53
CA THR A 174 3.27 -16.86 4.86
C THR A 174 2.52 -15.59 5.24
N VAL A 175 3.16 -14.46 4.95
CA VAL A 175 2.56 -13.12 5.01
C VAL A 175 1.82 -12.85 3.70
N LEU A 176 0.64 -12.27 3.79
CA LEU A 176 -0.21 -11.90 2.65
C LEU A 176 -0.28 -10.38 2.49
N ALA A 177 -0.34 -9.92 1.25
CA ALA A 177 -0.68 -8.53 0.94
C ALA A 177 -2.14 -8.24 1.31
N ASN A 178 -2.48 -6.96 1.48
CA ASN A 178 -3.87 -6.58 1.80
C ASN A 178 -4.87 -7.05 0.74
N ASP A 179 -4.47 -7.07 -0.53
CA ASP A 179 -5.32 -7.52 -1.64
C ASP A 179 -5.54 -9.04 -1.69
N GLU A 180 -4.74 -9.81 -0.95
CA GLU A 180 -4.85 -11.27 -0.84
C GLU A 180 -5.70 -11.72 0.36
N VAL A 181 -6.29 -10.78 1.10
CA VAL A 181 -7.16 -11.03 2.25
C VAL A 181 -8.54 -10.47 1.98
N ILE A 182 -9.57 -11.32 2.04
CA ILE A 182 -10.97 -10.98 1.81
C ILE A 182 -11.78 -11.52 3.00
N ASP A 183 -12.54 -10.67 3.67
CA ASP A 183 -13.37 -11.03 4.84
C ASP A 183 -12.59 -11.78 5.94
N GLY A 184 -11.32 -11.38 6.17
CA GLY A 184 -10.46 -11.99 7.19
C GLY A 184 -9.90 -13.37 6.83
N VAL A 185 -10.08 -13.82 5.59
CA VAL A 185 -9.51 -15.07 5.09
C VAL A 185 -8.63 -14.83 3.85
N SER A 186 -7.70 -15.74 3.60
CA SER A 186 -6.88 -15.70 2.40
C SER A 186 -7.72 -15.92 1.14
N GLU A 187 -7.51 -15.12 0.10
CA GLU A 187 -8.14 -15.29 -1.21
C GLU A 187 -7.92 -16.73 -1.74
N ARG A 188 -6.74 -17.27 -1.47
CA ARG A 188 -6.37 -18.64 -1.84
C ARG A 188 -6.60 -19.57 -0.67
N GLY A 189 -7.55 -20.47 -0.84
CA GLY A 189 -7.87 -21.54 0.13
C GLY A 189 -8.84 -21.13 1.23
N GLY A 190 -9.21 -19.86 1.37
CA GLY A 190 -10.19 -19.40 2.37
C GLY A 190 -9.74 -19.62 3.82
N PHE A 191 -8.43 -19.56 4.10
CA PHE A 191 -7.89 -19.82 5.42
C PHE A 191 -7.89 -18.57 6.29
N PRO A 192 -8.15 -18.67 7.59
CA PRO A 192 -8.12 -17.54 8.51
C PRO A 192 -6.78 -16.81 8.50
N VAL A 193 -6.84 -15.49 8.43
CA VAL A 193 -5.69 -14.58 8.49
C VAL A 193 -5.73 -13.82 9.80
N ILE A 194 -4.57 -13.66 10.42
CA ILE A 194 -4.43 -12.91 11.67
C ILE A 194 -3.44 -11.75 11.49
N GLN A 195 -3.69 -10.65 12.17
CA GLN A 195 -2.72 -9.57 12.32
C GLN A 195 -1.62 -10.02 13.29
N LYS A 196 -0.38 -9.98 12.84
CA LYS A 196 0.78 -10.40 13.63
C LYS A 196 1.92 -9.39 13.49
N LYS A 197 2.49 -9.01 14.63
CA LYS A 197 3.71 -8.21 14.63
C LYS A 197 4.89 -9.08 14.26
N MET A 198 5.58 -8.73 13.18
CA MET A 198 6.72 -9.49 12.67
C MET A 198 7.82 -8.56 12.19
N ARG A 199 9.08 -9.00 12.37
CA ARG A 199 10.22 -8.33 11.80
C ARG A 199 10.27 -8.58 10.30
N GLN A 200 10.22 -7.49 9.51
CA GLN A 200 10.20 -7.52 8.04
C GLN A 200 11.27 -6.62 7.45
N TRP A 201 11.72 -6.95 6.24
CA TRP A 201 12.47 -6.01 5.43
C TRP A 201 11.52 -4.95 4.89
N CYS A 202 11.82 -3.68 5.18
CA CYS A 202 11.03 -2.55 4.69
C CYS A 202 11.91 -1.68 3.79
N LEU A 203 11.38 -1.34 2.60
CA LEU A 203 11.98 -0.33 1.73
C LEU A 203 11.35 1.01 2.04
N ARG A 204 12.18 2.02 2.35
CA ARG A 204 11.71 3.36 2.69
C ARG A 204 11.24 4.15 1.47
N VAL A 205 10.23 3.64 0.77
CA VAL A 205 9.69 4.24 -0.47
C VAL A 205 9.08 5.61 -0.23
N SER A 206 8.52 5.86 0.97
CA SER A 206 7.93 7.15 1.38
C SER A 206 8.94 8.30 1.34
N ALA A 207 10.24 8.04 1.53
CA ALA A 207 11.29 9.06 1.40
C ALA A 207 11.39 9.63 -0.03
N TYR A 208 10.87 8.95 -1.02
CA TYR A 208 10.86 9.34 -2.43
C TYR A 208 9.50 9.84 -2.92
N ALA A 209 8.48 9.88 -2.06
CA ALA A 209 7.11 10.23 -2.43
C ALA A 209 7.02 11.58 -3.15
N GLN A 210 7.64 12.64 -2.61
CA GLN A 210 7.65 13.95 -3.24
C GLN A 210 8.35 13.93 -4.60
N ARG A 211 9.50 13.23 -4.71
CA ARG A 211 10.23 13.11 -5.97
C ARG A 211 9.45 12.36 -7.05
N LEU A 212 8.68 11.34 -6.64
CA LEU A 212 7.78 10.62 -7.56
C LEU A 212 6.64 11.52 -8.03
N LEU A 213 6.08 12.32 -7.13
CA LEU A 213 5.03 13.28 -7.45
C LEU A 213 5.53 14.34 -8.46
N ASP A 214 6.68 14.98 -8.18
CA ASP A 214 7.29 15.98 -9.05
C ASP A 214 7.66 15.37 -10.42
N GLY A 215 8.04 14.10 -10.45
CA GLY A 215 8.39 13.37 -11.66
C GLY A 215 7.23 13.21 -12.65
N LEU A 216 5.98 13.26 -12.20
CA LEU A 216 4.80 13.15 -13.07
C LEU A 216 4.70 14.30 -14.08
N ASP A 217 5.25 15.48 -13.75
CA ASP A 217 5.25 16.63 -14.64
C ASP A 217 6.27 16.50 -15.78
N THR A 218 7.22 15.58 -15.67
CA THR A 218 8.29 15.35 -16.64
C THR A 218 7.97 14.27 -17.68
N ILE A 219 6.85 13.57 -17.55
CA ILE A 219 6.48 12.42 -18.39
C ILE A 219 5.24 12.73 -19.25
N ASP A 220 5.24 12.17 -20.46
CA ASP A 220 4.14 12.30 -21.42
C ASP A 220 3.09 11.19 -21.17
N TRP A 221 2.38 11.30 -20.06
CA TRP A 221 1.26 10.44 -19.70
C TRP A 221 -0.07 11.18 -19.79
N THR A 222 -1.16 10.44 -19.93
CA THR A 222 -2.51 11.03 -19.88
C THR A 222 -2.79 11.62 -18.50
N GLU A 223 -3.55 12.71 -18.44
CA GLU A 223 -3.89 13.35 -17.16
C GLU A 223 -4.61 12.42 -16.20
N SER A 224 -5.52 11.57 -16.71
CA SER A 224 -6.20 10.56 -15.89
C SER A 224 -5.22 9.61 -15.19
N LEU A 225 -4.15 9.18 -15.89
CA LEU A 225 -3.14 8.31 -15.29
C LEU A 225 -2.30 9.08 -14.25
N LYS A 226 -1.93 10.33 -14.56
CA LYS A 226 -1.21 11.20 -13.60
C LYS A 226 -2.03 11.43 -12.33
N GLU A 227 -3.32 11.71 -12.45
CA GLU A 227 -4.21 11.87 -11.30
C GLU A 227 -4.34 10.58 -10.48
N THR A 228 -4.42 9.43 -11.13
CA THR A 228 -4.41 8.13 -10.43
C THR A 228 -3.12 7.95 -9.61
N GLN A 229 -1.96 8.31 -10.17
CA GLN A 229 -0.68 8.24 -9.46
C GLN A 229 -0.58 9.26 -8.32
N LYS A 230 -1.04 10.50 -8.52
CA LYS A 230 -1.09 11.52 -7.47
C LYS A 230 -1.95 11.08 -6.29
N ASN A 231 -3.13 10.54 -6.58
CA ASN A 231 -4.05 10.03 -5.56
C ASN A 231 -3.46 8.83 -4.80
N TRP A 232 -2.70 7.96 -5.50
CA TRP A 232 -2.00 6.84 -4.87
C TRP A 232 -0.88 7.30 -3.93
N ILE A 233 -0.08 8.30 -4.34
CA ILE A 233 0.96 8.91 -3.51
C ILE A 233 0.33 9.61 -2.30
N GLY A 234 -0.82 10.26 -2.50
CA GLY A 234 -1.67 10.76 -1.44
C GLY A 234 -1.04 11.88 -0.61
N ARG A 235 -0.34 12.86 -1.26
CA ARG A 235 0.19 14.01 -0.54
C ARG A 235 -0.95 14.77 0.16
N SER A 236 -0.82 14.96 1.44
CA SER A 236 -1.76 15.69 2.28
C SER A 236 -1.03 16.79 3.05
N GLU A 237 -1.62 17.96 3.12
CA GLU A 237 -1.13 19.10 3.89
C GLU A 237 -2.15 19.46 4.96
N GLY A 238 -1.68 19.69 6.18
CA GLY A 238 -2.56 19.98 7.30
C GLY A 238 -1.78 20.49 8.52
N ALA A 239 -2.45 20.48 9.65
CA ALA A 239 -1.89 20.90 10.93
C ALA A 239 -1.92 19.76 11.94
N GLU A 240 -0.89 19.69 12.76
CA GLU A 240 -0.87 18.89 13.98
C GLU A 240 -1.41 19.72 15.14
N ILE A 241 -2.34 19.14 15.90
CA ILE A 241 -2.99 19.81 17.02
C ILE A 241 -2.91 18.90 18.24
N GLN A 242 -2.43 19.45 19.34
CA GLN A 242 -2.28 18.73 20.60
C GLN A 242 -3.52 18.87 21.46
N PHE A 243 -4.05 17.74 21.92
CA PHE A 243 -5.17 17.65 22.85
C PHE A 243 -4.70 17.14 24.20
N LYS A 244 -5.13 17.81 25.28
CA LYS A 244 -4.95 17.32 26.65
C LYS A 244 -6.09 16.40 27.03
N VAL A 245 -5.78 15.36 27.77
CA VAL A 245 -6.80 14.48 28.35
C VAL A 245 -7.29 15.12 29.65
N LYS A 246 -8.62 15.23 29.79
CA LYS A 246 -9.23 15.80 30.98
C LYS A 246 -8.86 14.98 32.22
N ASP A 247 -8.53 15.66 33.32
CA ASP A 247 -8.18 15.06 34.62
C ASP A 247 -6.95 14.11 34.56
N SER A 248 -6.03 14.35 33.62
CA SER A 248 -4.81 13.56 33.39
C SER A 248 -3.68 14.45 32.88
N ASP A 249 -2.43 14.00 33.04
CA ASP A 249 -1.24 14.61 32.44
C ASP A 249 -0.98 14.09 31.01
N LEU A 250 -1.84 13.21 30.49
CA LEU A 250 -1.71 12.67 29.15
C LEU A 250 -2.10 13.71 28.09
N GLU A 251 -1.33 13.72 27.03
CA GLU A 251 -1.58 14.51 25.83
C GLU A 251 -1.43 13.63 24.60
N PHE A 252 -2.16 13.93 23.53
CA PHE A 252 -1.98 13.28 22.25
C PHE A 252 -2.16 14.27 21.10
N THR A 253 -1.48 13.99 19.98
CA THR A 253 -1.51 14.85 18.80
C THR A 253 -2.40 14.21 17.74
N ILE A 254 -3.23 15.03 17.09
CA ILE A 254 -3.96 14.65 15.89
C ILE A 254 -3.39 15.39 14.68
N PHE A 255 -3.58 14.82 13.49
CA PHE A 255 -3.36 15.51 12.22
C PHE A 255 -4.70 15.80 11.55
N THR A 256 -4.89 17.03 11.07
CA THR A 256 -6.08 17.41 10.33
C THR A 256 -5.76 18.31 9.14
N THR A 257 -6.44 18.08 8.01
CA THR A 257 -6.41 18.98 6.85
C THR A 257 -7.40 20.14 6.99
N ARG A 258 -8.26 20.10 8.01
CA ARG A 258 -9.35 21.05 8.25
C ARG A 258 -9.27 21.65 9.66
N ALA A 259 -8.13 22.24 9.99
CA ALA A 259 -7.92 22.93 11.27
C ALA A 259 -8.93 24.10 11.49
N ASP A 260 -9.48 24.64 10.42
CA ASP A 260 -10.53 25.66 10.42
C ASP A 260 -11.83 25.17 11.10
N THR A 261 -12.06 23.86 11.19
CA THR A 261 -13.29 23.28 11.77
C THR A 261 -13.19 22.96 13.27
N MET A 262 -12.12 23.34 13.94
CA MET A 262 -11.87 23.02 15.36
C MET A 262 -12.97 23.40 16.33
N PHE A 263 -13.72 24.48 16.04
CA PHE A 263 -14.84 24.92 16.89
C PHE A 263 -16.08 24.02 16.80
N GLY A 264 -16.15 23.15 15.77
CA GLY A 264 -17.22 22.16 15.57
C GLY A 264 -16.89 20.77 16.07
N VAL A 265 -15.72 20.58 16.71
CA VAL A 265 -15.33 19.29 17.27
C VAL A 265 -16.22 18.94 18.44
N THR A 266 -16.89 17.79 18.36
CA THR A 266 -17.81 17.31 19.41
C THR A 266 -17.37 15.98 20.02
N PHE A 267 -16.46 15.25 19.37
CA PHE A 267 -15.82 14.05 19.93
C PHE A 267 -14.47 13.79 19.26
N MET A 268 -13.68 12.90 19.87
CA MET A 268 -12.42 12.40 19.34
C MET A 268 -12.54 10.92 19.04
N VAL A 269 -11.80 10.42 18.05
CA VAL A 269 -11.78 8.99 17.72
C VAL A 269 -10.36 8.47 17.58
N LEU A 270 -10.09 7.35 18.24
CA LEU A 270 -8.83 6.61 18.15
C LEU A 270 -8.99 5.36 17.27
N ALA A 271 -7.95 5.03 16.54
CA ALA A 271 -7.82 3.73 15.91
C ALA A 271 -7.76 2.61 16.97
N PRO A 272 -8.39 1.46 16.74
CA PRO A 272 -8.36 0.33 17.69
C PRO A 272 -6.94 -0.14 18.05
N GLU A 273 -5.99 0.02 17.15
CA GLU A 273 -4.59 -0.38 17.30
C GLU A 273 -3.71 0.67 17.99
N SER A 274 -4.28 1.83 18.32
CA SER A 274 -3.52 2.92 18.94
C SER A 274 -3.00 2.54 20.32
N GLU A 275 -1.75 2.85 20.62
CA GLU A 275 -1.12 2.67 21.93
C GLU A 275 -1.76 3.53 23.03
N LEU A 276 -2.56 4.50 22.65
CA LEU A 276 -3.33 5.34 23.57
C LEU A 276 -4.59 4.61 24.12
N VAL A 277 -5.11 3.63 23.41
CA VAL A 277 -6.34 2.95 23.81
C VAL A 277 -6.27 2.36 25.23
N PRO A 278 -5.25 1.57 25.62
CA PRO A 278 -5.17 1.05 26.98
C PRO A 278 -4.95 2.14 28.04
N GLN A 279 -4.36 3.31 27.67
CA GLN A 279 -4.09 4.41 28.58
C GLN A 279 -5.34 5.28 28.83
N LEU A 280 -6.23 5.34 27.84
CA LEU A 280 -7.44 6.18 27.86
C LEU A 280 -8.72 5.39 28.17
N THR A 281 -8.61 4.06 28.30
CA THR A 281 -9.73 3.22 28.68
C THR A 281 -9.90 3.18 30.20
N THR A 282 -11.05 3.66 30.69
CA THR A 282 -11.35 3.59 32.12
C THR A 282 -11.70 2.19 32.56
N ASP A 283 -11.56 1.88 33.85
CA ASP A 283 -11.87 0.54 34.39
C ASP A 283 -13.33 0.10 34.11
N ILE A 284 -14.26 1.07 34.08
CA ILE A 284 -15.69 0.82 33.80
C ILE A 284 -15.89 0.36 32.34
N GLN A 285 -15.11 0.90 31.40
CA GLN A 285 -15.27 0.63 29.97
C GLN A 285 -14.39 -0.53 29.47
N LYS A 286 -13.53 -1.05 30.33
CA LYS A 286 -12.49 -2.02 29.96
C LYS A 286 -13.00 -3.27 29.26
N ASP A 287 -14.08 -3.85 29.77
CA ASP A 287 -14.63 -5.09 29.22
C ASP A 287 -15.26 -4.85 27.83
N GLU A 288 -15.99 -3.74 27.67
CA GLU A 288 -16.61 -3.36 26.41
C GLU A 288 -15.58 -3.00 25.35
N VAL A 289 -14.54 -2.23 25.74
CA VAL A 289 -13.42 -1.89 24.86
C VAL A 289 -12.67 -3.15 24.42
N ASN A 290 -12.34 -4.06 25.33
CA ASN A 290 -11.66 -5.30 24.98
C ASN A 290 -12.48 -6.16 24.01
N ALA A 291 -13.78 -6.29 24.23
CA ALA A 291 -14.68 -7.01 23.31
C ALA A 291 -14.71 -6.35 21.91
N TYR A 292 -14.70 -5.02 21.86
CA TYR A 292 -14.61 -4.27 20.59
C TYR A 292 -13.29 -4.53 19.86
N LEU A 293 -12.15 -4.45 20.58
CA LEU A 293 -10.82 -4.68 20.01
C LEU A 293 -10.69 -6.09 19.43
N GLU A 294 -11.19 -7.12 20.14
CA GLU A 294 -11.15 -8.51 19.65
C GLU A 294 -11.98 -8.71 18.37
N ARG A 295 -13.06 -7.96 18.21
CA ARG A 295 -13.88 -7.98 17.00
C ARG A 295 -13.16 -7.28 15.82
N THR A 296 -12.55 -6.12 16.07
CA THR A 296 -11.93 -5.31 15.02
C THR A 296 -10.59 -5.88 14.54
N LYS A 297 -9.84 -6.61 15.37
CA LYS A 297 -8.61 -7.33 14.99
C LYS A 297 -8.77 -8.27 13.78
N LYS A 298 -9.98 -8.72 13.51
CA LYS A 298 -10.28 -9.64 12.39
C LYS A 298 -10.53 -8.91 11.06
N ARG A 299 -10.63 -7.58 11.07
CA ARG A 299 -10.93 -6.77 9.90
C ARG A 299 -9.65 -6.19 9.31
N THR A 300 -9.52 -6.28 8.00
CA THR A 300 -8.44 -5.65 7.24
C THR A 300 -8.68 -4.14 7.08
N GLU A 301 -7.63 -3.37 6.86
CA GLU A 301 -7.76 -1.93 6.55
C GLU A 301 -8.66 -1.67 5.33
N ARG A 302 -8.55 -2.52 4.30
CA ARG A 302 -9.38 -2.39 3.09
C ARG A 302 -10.86 -2.55 3.39
N GLU A 303 -11.24 -3.57 4.17
CA GLU A 303 -12.62 -3.77 4.62
C GLU A 303 -13.12 -2.57 5.41
N ARG A 304 -12.30 -2.02 6.30
CA ARG A 304 -12.62 -0.85 7.11
C ARG A 304 -12.83 0.42 6.29
N ILE A 305 -12.10 0.58 5.17
CA ILE A 305 -12.25 1.70 4.24
C ILE A 305 -13.54 1.56 3.41
N THR A 306 -13.89 0.35 3.00
CA THR A 306 -15.01 0.09 2.10
C THR A 306 -16.36 -0.09 2.82
N ASP A 307 -16.33 -0.65 4.02
CA ASP A 307 -17.53 -0.84 4.85
C ASP A 307 -17.95 0.51 5.48
N ARG A 308 -19.18 0.87 5.27
CA ARG A 308 -19.80 2.07 5.83
C ARG A 308 -20.62 1.81 7.08
N SER A 309 -20.56 0.60 7.64
CA SER A 309 -21.23 0.31 8.91
C SER A 309 -20.60 1.13 10.04
N VAL A 310 -21.45 1.71 10.87
CA VAL A 310 -20.99 2.50 12.01
C VAL A 310 -20.79 1.58 13.21
N THR A 311 -19.57 1.52 13.71
CA THR A 311 -19.19 0.78 14.92
C THR A 311 -18.26 1.60 15.78
N GLY A 312 -18.29 1.41 17.07
CA GLY A 312 -17.41 2.11 18.00
C GLY A 312 -17.70 1.76 19.45
N VAL A 313 -16.83 2.19 20.34
CA VAL A 313 -16.98 2.07 21.78
C VAL A 313 -16.42 3.30 22.49
N PHE A 314 -17.08 3.75 23.53
CA PHE A 314 -16.60 4.86 24.36
C PHE A 314 -15.44 4.41 25.25
N SER A 315 -14.36 5.19 25.32
CA SER A 315 -13.19 4.87 26.16
C SER A 315 -13.40 5.14 27.65
N GLY A 316 -14.37 6.01 27.98
CA GLY A 316 -14.59 6.54 29.34
C GLY A 316 -13.84 7.84 29.61
N SER A 317 -12.95 8.27 28.73
CA SER A 317 -12.12 9.47 28.86
C SER A 317 -12.57 10.60 27.97
N TYR A 318 -12.13 11.81 28.30
CA TYR A 318 -12.46 13.04 27.56
C TYR A 318 -11.18 13.79 27.18
N ALA A 319 -11.16 14.43 26.03
CA ALA A 319 -10.13 15.36 25.61
C ALA A 319 -10.61 16.81 25.77
N LEU A 320 -9.70 17.73 26.05
CA LEU A 320 -9.99 19.16 26.10
C LEU A 320 -9.71 19.79 24.74
N ASN A 321 -10.72 20.38 24.11
CA ASN A 321 -10.54 21.14 22.89
C ASN A 321 -9.66 22.37 23.19
N PRO A 322 -8.47 22.50 22.56
CA PRO A 322 -7.53 23.57 22.91
C PRO A 322 -8.02 24.99 22.56
N PHE A 323 -9.05 25.12 21.72
CA PHE A 323 -9.61 26.42 21.34
C PHE A 323 -10.80 26.84 22.19
N THR A 324 -11.67 25.89 22.59
CA THR A 324 -12.88 26.18 23.35
C THR A 324 -12.75 25.87 24.83
N GLY A 325 -11.80 25.00 25.21
CA GLY A 325 -11.67 24.46 26.56
C GLY A 325 -12.74 23.42 26.94
N GLU A 326 -13.64 23.09 26.03
CA GLU A 326 -14.68 22.09 26.26
C GLU A 326 -14.13 20.68 26.29
N ALA A 327 -14.72 19.84 27.15
CA ALA A 327 -14.39 18.44 27.24
C ALA A 327 -15.23 17.65 26.22
N VAL A 328 -14.57 16.98 25.30
CA VAL A 328 -15.18 16.14 24.27
C VAL A 328 -14.87 14.66 24.51
N PRO A 329 -15.83 13.73 24.36
CA PRO A 329 -15.60 12.30 24.63
C PRO A 329 -14.63 11.68 23.63
N ILE A 330 -13.83 10.72 24.12
CA ILE A 330 -12.90 9.95 23.30
C ILE A 330 -13.50 8.58 23.01
N TRP A 331 -13.72 8.31 21.74
CA TRP A 331 -14.23 7.04 21.22
C TRP A 331 -13.13 6.22 20.56
N ILE A 332 -13.36 4.94 20.41
CA ILE A 332 -12.51 4.00 19.66
C ILE A 332 -13.36 3.45 18.54
N SER A 333 -12.89 3.60 17.29
CA SER A 333 -13.63 3.12 16.14
C SER A 333 -12.72 2.67 15.00
N ASP A 334 -13.15 1.64 14.30
CA ASP A 334 -12.41 1.02 13.21
C ASP A 334 -12.47 1.79 11.88
N TYR A 335 -13.24 2.90 11.79
CA TYR A 335 -13.14 3.80 10.65
C TYR A 335 -11.89 4.70 10.68
N VAL A 336 -11.19 4.77 11.82
CA VAL A 336 -9.89 5.44 11.95
C VAL A 336 -8.77 4.42 11.80
N LEU A 337 -7.81 4.71 10.93
CA LEU A 337 -6.67 3.83 10.65
C LEU A 337 -5.43 4.28 11.41
N ALA A 338 -4.72 3.36 12.06
CA ALA A 338 -3.51 3.66 12.81
C ALA A 338 -2.35 4.17 11.91
N GLY A 339 -2.33 3.75 10.64
CA GLY A 339 -1.33 4.18 9.66
C GLY A 339 -1.61 5.54 9.01
N TYR A 340 -2.74 6.19 9.31
CA TYR A 340 -3.08 7.51 8.79
C TYR A 340 -2.92 8.59 9.86
N GLY A 341 -2.06 9.58 9.60
CA GLY A 341 -1.74 10.63 10.57
C GLY A 341 -1.14 10.05 11.85
N THR A 342 -1.76 10.37 12.99
CA THR A 342 -1.35 9.93 14.33
C THR A 342 -2.17 8.73 14.84
N GLY A 343 -3.08 8.19 14.04
CA GLY A 343 -4.05 7.17 14.49
C GLY A 343 -5.13 7.72 15.44
N ALA A 344 -5.23 9.04 15.53
CA ALA A 344 -6.26 9.77 16.29
C ALA A 344 -6.82 10.91 15.43
N ILE A 345 -8.11 11.12 15.46
CA ILE A 345 -8.78 12.20 14.72
C ILE A 345 -9.69 13.02 15.65
N MET A 346 -9.87 14.27 15.30
CA MET A 346 -10.98 15.08 15.78
C MET A 346 -12.19 14.83 14.88
N ALA A 347 -13.38 14.75 15.44
CA ALA A 347 -14.61 14.52 14.70
C ALA A 347 -15.46 15.80 14.62
N VAL A 348 -15.86 16.14 13.40
CA VAL A 348 -16.67 17.34 13.10
C VAL A 348 -17.94 16.91 12.35
N PRO A 349 -18.93 16.37 13.06
CA PRO A 349 -20.08 15.71 12.43
C PRO A 349 -20.93 16.62 11.55
N ALA A 350 -20.93 17.92 11.77
CA ALA A 350 -21.65 18.84 10.90
C ALA A 350 -21.05 18.97 9.49
N HIS A 351 -19.76 18.60 9.29
CA HIS A 351 -19.00 18.84 8.05
C HIS A 351 -18.24 17.61 7.55
N ASP A 352 -18.44 16.45 8.15
CA ASP A 352 -17.91 15.16 7.69
C ASP A 352 -18.98 14.08 7.76
N SER A 353 -19.20 13.37 6.66
CA SER A 353 -20.29 12.41 6.53
C SER A 353 -20.10 11.14 7.39
N ARG A 354 -18.86 10.73 7.66
CA ARG A 354 -18.57 9.57 8.54
C ARG A 354 -18.79 9.96 10.00
N ASP A 355 -18.28 11.12 10.39
CA ASP A 355 -18.47 11.67 11.73
C ASP A 355 -19.97 11.93 11.99
N TYR A 356 -20.71 12.40 10.97
CA TYR A 356 -22.15 12.60 11.06
C TYR A 356 -22.89 11.30 11.32
N ALA A 357 -22.61 10.26 10.53
CA ALA A 357 -23.21 8.95 10.71
C ALA A 357 -22.89 8.36 12.09
N PHE A 358 -21.67 8.55 12.57
CA PHE A 358 -21.24 8.13 13.88
C PHE A 358 -21.99 8.89 14.99
N ALA A 359 -22.05 10.20 14.91
CA ALA A 359 -22.75 11.03 15.87
C ALA A 359 -24.25 10.70 15.96
N LYS A 360 -24.91 10.51 14.81
CA LYS A 360 -26.33 10.07 14.77
C LYS A 360 -26.52 8.71 15.42
N HIS A 361 -25.65 7.75 15.14
CA HIS A 361 -25.74 6.39 15.67
C HIS A 361 -25.60 6.34 17.21
N PHE A 362 -24.65 7.11 17.74
CA PHE A 362 -24.35 7.11 19.18
C PHE A 362 -25.01 8.26 19.96
N GLY A 363 -25.81 9.09 19.30
CA GLY A 363 -26.54 10.19 19.94
C GLY A 363 -25.60 11.33 20.43
N LEU A 364 -24.49 11.56 19.70
CA LEU A 364 -23.53 12.62 20.00
C LEU A 364 -23.98 13.97 19.43
N GLU A 365 -23.44 15.06 19.97
CA GLU A 365 -23.73 16.42 19.52
C GLU A 365 -23.27 16.61 18.06
N ILE A 366 -24.09 17.31 17.26
CA ILE A 366 -23.75 17.79 15.92
C ILE A 366 -23.82 19.30 15.95
N ARG A 367 -22.67 19.97 15.83
CA ARG A 367 -22.54 21.42 15.97
C ARG A 367 -22.19 22.05 14.63
N PRO A 368 -23.11 22.77 13.97
CA PRO A 368 -22.79 23.49 12.75
C PRO A 368 -21.85 24.66 13.01
N LEU A 369 -20.93 24.91 12.06
CA LEU A 369 -19.98 26.03 12.11
C LEU A 369 -20.36 27.18 11.21
N VAL A 370 -21.28 26.96 10.29
CA VAL A 370 -21.75 27.96 9.32
C VAL A 370 -23.16 28.31 9.64
N GLU A 371 -23.48 29.62 9.62
CA GLU A 371 -24.86 30.12 9.78
C GLU A 371 -25.72 29.59 8.62
N ASP A 372 -27.01 29.35 8.89
CA ASP A 372 -27.99 28.83 7.92
C ASP A 372 -27.70 27.43 7.35
N CYS A 373 -26.86 26.64 8.04
CA CYS A 373 -26.54 25.27 7.68
C CYS A 373 -27.54 24.30 8.32
N ASP A 374 -28.32 23.60 7.52
CA ASP A 374 -29.20 22.54 8.00
C ASP A 374 -28.46 21.20 8.03
N VAL A 375 -28.22 20.71 9.23
CA VAL A 375 -27.55 19.41 9.50
C VAL A 375 -28.52 18.38 10.09
N SER A 376 -29.83 18.55 9.90
CA SER A 376 -30.83 17.65 10.46
C SER A 376 -30.84 16.27 9.80
N GLU A 377 -30.62 16.20 8.50
CA GLU A 377 -30.66 14.97 7.70
C GLU A 377 -29.29 14.47 7.25
N GLU A 378 -28.35 15.36 6.95
CA GLU A 378 -27.00 15.04 6.48
C GLU A 378 -25.95 16.07 6.93
N SER A 379 -24.67 15.76 6.76
CA SER A 379 -23.56 16.71 6.96
C SER A 379 -23.56 17.76 5.84
N PHE A 380 -23.15 18.98 6.17
CA PHE A 380 -23.05 20.10 5.23
C PHE A 380 -21.72 20.10 4.48
#